data_ae71fdc2f305ecf532661ff82edfdce8
#
_entry.id   ae71fdc2f305ecf532661ff82edfdce8
#
_cell.length_a   1.000
_cell.length_b   1.000
_cell.length_c   1.000
_cell.angle_alpha   90.00
_cell.angle_beta   90.00
_cell.angle_gamma   90.00
#
_symmetry.space_group_name_H-M   'P 1'
#
loop_
_entity.id
_entity.type
_entity.pdbx_description
1 polymer ?
#
loop_
_entity_poly.entity_id
_entity_poly.type
_entity_poly.pdbx_seq_one_letter_code
_entity_poly.pdbx_strand_id
1 'polypeptide(L)'
;LHGVVIDTRLYSRANKEGKKGKSAEKAQLEKLDEKFAAEISELTKRLVAKLWTLLQGKATTGITDYFGVELYPAGTKFSQKLLEEIARKSTDEKTGVVMGYLNLGSCKWTGDAHTDALIEATINNYTIEWKKADAVIKREKYNITNGDELPQTGVIQMAKVYIAKKRKLKVGDKMAGRHGNKGIVARIVRDEDM
;
A
#
# COMPACT_ATOMS: atom_id res chain seq x y z
N LEU A 1 12.85 -17.84 28.35
CA LEU A 1 11.90 -18.12 27.29
C LEU A 1 12.68 -18.56 26.05
N HIS A 2 12.34 -19.75 25.52
CA HIS A 2 12.91 -20.25 24.26
C HIS A 2 11.79 -20.30 23.24
N GLY A 3 11.99 -19.72 22.06
CA GLY A 3 11.02 -19.69 20.98
C GLY A 3 11.58 -19.04 19.72
N VAL A 4 10.83 -19.11 18.63
CA VAL A 4 11.16 -18.46 17.37
C VAL A 4 10.48 -17.11 17.33
N VAL A 5 11.26 -16.07 17.08
CA VAL A 5 10.71 -14.71 16.91
C VAL A 5 10.00 -14.64 15.56
N ILE A 6 8.72 -14.28 15.57
CA ILE A 6 7.89 -14.16 14.38
C ILE A 6 7.90 -12.72 13.87
N ASP A 7 7.72 -11.76 14.78
CA ASP A 7 7.59 -10.34 14.47
C ASP A 7 8.14 -9.50 15.61
N THR A 8 8.63 -8.30 15.26
CA THR A 8 9.12 -7.33 16.24
C THR A 8 8.54 -5.96 15.89
N ARG A 9 8.02 -5.26 16.90
CA ARG A 9 7.52 -3.90 16.74
C ARG A 9 8.17 -3.00 17.78
N LEU A 10 8.77 -1.92 17.30
CA LEU A 10 9.34 -0.88 18.15
C LEU A 10 8.40 0.33 18.15
N TYR A 11 8.04 0.77 19.33
CA TYR A 11 7.25 1.98 19.57
C TYR A 11 8.13 3.00 20.26
N SER A 12 8.12 4.23 19.80
CA SER A 12 8.91 5.31 20.37
C SER A 12 8.08 6.58 20.55
N ARG A 13 8.28 7.26 21.65
CA ARG A 13 7.67 8.57 21.89
C ARG A 13 8.39 9.61 21.04
N ALA A 14 7.66 10.52 20.42
CA ALA A 14 8.25 11.64 19.68
C ALA A 14 9.06 12.52 20.66
N ASN A 15 10.32 12.71 20.34
CA ASN A 15 11.22 13.53 21.14
C ASN A 15 11.08 14.99 20.65
N LYS A 16 10.14 15.75 21.25
CA LYS A 16 9.86 17.14 20.89
C LYS A 16 10.81 18.15 21.53
N GLU A 17 11.78 17.70 22.31
CA GLU A 17 12.67 18.59 23.06
C GLU A 17 13.90 18.98 22.23
N GLY A 18 13.97 20.28 21.91
CA GLY A 18 15.15 20.98 21.40
C GLY A 18 15.25 21.12 19.88
N LYS A 19 16.09 22.09 19.43
CA LYS A 19 16.37 22.37 18.01
C LYS A 19 16.93 21.16 17.24
N LYS A 20 17.71 20.29 17.92
CA LYS A 20 18.29 19.07 17.33
C LYS A 20 17.22 18.02 17.00
N GLY A 21 16.18 17.89 17.82
CA GLY A 21 15.06 16.97 17.57
C GLY A 21 14.27 17.36 16.33
N LYS A 22 13.95 18.65 16.15
CA LYS A 22 13.23 19.17 14.98
C LYS A 22 14.01 19.00 13.67
N SER A 23 15.35 19.16 13.71
CA SER A 23 16.20 18.95 12.54
C SER A 23 16.29 17.48 12.14
N ALA A 24 16.35 16.56 13.11
CA ALA A 24 16.35 15.12 12.86
C ALA A 24 14.99 14.64 12.31
N GLU A 25 13.89 15.14 12.88
CA GLU A 25 12.53 14.87 12.40
C GLU A 25 12.35 15.31 10.94
N LYS A 26 12.78 16.54 10.61
CA LYS A 26 12.73 17.06 9.25
C LYS A 26 13.51 16.19 8.27
N ALA A 27 14.73 15.80 8.63
CA ALA A 27 15.56 14.92 7.79
C ALA A 27 14.94 13.52 7.61
N GLN A 28 14.22 13.00 8.62
CA GLN A 28 13.49 11.73 8.48
C GLN A 28 12.29 11.87 7.55
N LEU A 29 11.53 12.96 7.66
CA LEU A 29 10.40 13.25 6.77
C LEU A 29 10.86 13.42 5.31
N GLU A 30 11.95 14.15 5.07
CA GLU A 30 12.54 14.32 3.73
C GLU A 30 12.94 12.97 3.11
N LYS A 31 13.64 12.12 3.87
CA LYS A 31 14.00 10.76 3.40
C LYS A 31 12.78 9.89 3.09
N LEU A 32 11.70 10.08 3.83
CA LEU A 32 10.46 9.35 3.64
C LEU A 32 9.74 9.83 2.38
N ASP A 33 9.75 11.13 2.14
CA ASP A 33 9.23 11.73 0.91
C ASP A 33 10.01 11.30 -0.33
N GLU A 34 11.33 11.22 -0.25
CA GLU A 34 12.18 10.71 -1.34
C GLU A 34 11.87 9.23 -1.65
N LYS A 35 11.73 8.39 -0.63
CA LYS A 35 11.33 6.98 -0.82
C LYS A 35 9.96 6.85 -1.49
N PHE A 36 9.00 7.63 -1.03
CA PHE A 36 7.66 7.63 -1.61
C PHE A 36 7.68 8.11 -3.07
N ALA A 37 8.40 9.19 -3.37
CA ALA A 37 8.55 9.68 -4.73
C ALA A 37 9.17 8.62 -5.67
N ALA A 38 10.17 7.88 -5.18
CA ALA A 38 10.78 6.78 -5.93
C ALA A 38 9.78 5.63 -6.18
N GLU A 39 9.00 5.23 -5.16
CA GLU A 39 7.99 4.18 -5.27
C GLU A 39 6.88 4.58 -6.26
N ILE A 40 6.37 5.80 -6.16
CA ILE A 40 5.36 6.33 -7.10
C ILE A 40 5.91 6.40 -8.52
N SER A 41 7.17 6.83 -8.70
CA SER A 41 7.82 6.84 -10.02
C SER A 41 7.87 5.43 -10.63
N GLU A 42 8.19 4.43 -9.83
CA GLU A 42 8.22 3.03 -10.29
C GLU A 42 6.82 2.51 -10.64
N LEU A 43 5.81 2.80 -9.81
CA LEU A 43 4.42 2.46 -10.10
C LEU A 43 3.94 3.12 -11.39
N THR A 44 4.28 4.39 -11.61
CA THR A 44 3.92 5.12 -12.83
C THR A 44 4.58 4.52 -14.07
N LYS A 45 5.85 4.12 -13.98
CA LYS A 45 6.54 3.42 -15.08
C LYS A 45 5.86 2.08 -15.42
N ARG A 46 5.46 1.34 -14.41
CA ARG A 46 4.70 0.08 -14.60
C ARG A 46 3.34 0.31 -15.26
N LEU A 47 2.63 1.37 -14.86
CA LEU A 47 1.36 1.77 -15.49
C LEU A 47 1.57 2.09 -16.98
N VAL A 48 2.53 2.97 -17.29
CA VAL A 48 2.84 3.37 -18.67
C VAL A 48 3.22 2.15 -19.53
N ALA A 49 4.04 1.24 -19.01
CA ALA A 49 4.41 0.02 -19.72
C ALA A 49 3.21 -0.88 -20.02
N LYS A 50 2.30 -1.07 -19.07
CA LYS A 50 1.07 -1.84 -19.27
C LYS A 50 0.14 -1.17 -20.28
N LEU A 51 -0.07 0.14 -20.15
CA LEU A 51 -0.89 0.90 -21.10
C LEU A 51 -0.29 0.86 -22.51
N TRP A 52 1.03 0.97 -22.64
CA TRP A 52 1.71 0.85 -23.92
C TRP A 52 1.46 -0.50 -24.59
N THR A 53 1.53 -1.60 -23.84
CA THR A 53 1.25 -2.94 -24.37
C THR A 53 -0.17 -3.07 -24.93
N LEU A 54 -1.16 -2.39 -24.33
CA LEU A 54 -2.56 -2.41 -24.75
C LEU A 54 -2.84 -1.48 -25.93
N LEU A 55 -2.09 -0.37 -26.03
CA LEU A 55 -2.36 0.74 -26.97
C LEU A 55 -1.40 0.80 -28.15
N GLN A 56 -0.39 -0.06 -28.18
CA GLN A 56 0.58 -0.12 -29.27
C GLN A 56 -0.11 -0.34 -30.62
N GLY A 57 0.14 0.57 -31.57
CA GLY A 57 -0.44 0.52 -32.92
C GLY A 57 -1.88 1.02 -33.03
N LYS A 58 -2.50 1.45 -31.95
CA LYS A 58 -3.84 2.03 -31.94
C LYS A 58 -3.80 3.56 -32.00
N ALA A 59 -4.89 4.15 -32.45
CA ALA A 59 -5.10 5.60 -32.41
C ALA A 59 -6.25 5.94 -31.45
N THR A 60 -6.19 7.11 -30.83
CA THR A 60 -7.24 7.56 -29.93
C THR A 60 -8.49 8.02 -30.69
N THR A 61 -9.66 7.81 -30.11
CA THR A 61 -10.93 8.38 -30.57
C THR A 61 -11.19 9.78 -30.03
N GLY A 62 -10.25 10.33 -29.26
CA GLY A 62 -10.33 11.61 -28.57
C GLY A 62 -10.33 11.39 -27.05
N ILE A 63 -9.37 12.03 -26.36
CA ILE A 63 -9.28 11.97 -24.89
C ILE A 63 -9.76 13.32 -24.38
N THR A 64 -10.84 13.30 -23.61
CA THR A 64 -11.43 14.49 -22.99
C THR A 64 -11.13 14.55 -21.51
N ASP A 65 -11.07 15.77 -20.98
CA ASP A 65 -11.02 16.07 -19.56
C ASP A 65 -12.40 15.82 -18.91
N TYR A 66 -12.41 15.81 -17.58
CA TYR A 66 -13.62 15.74 -16.75
C TYR A 66 -14.64 16.84 -17.11
N PHE A 67 -14.16 17.98 -17.58
CA PHE A 67 -14.99 19.12 -18.04
C PHE A 67 -15.42 19.04 -19.50
N GLY A 68 -15.08 17.96 -20.21
CA GLY A 68 -15.40 17.80 -21.63
C GLY A 68 -14.45 18.51 -22.60
N VAL A 69 -13.35 19.07 -22.09
CA VAL A 69 -12.32 19.71 -22.93
C VAL A 69 -11.49 18.61 -23.59
N GLU A 70 -11.34 18.66 -24.90
CA GLU A 70 -10.53 17.70 -25.66
C GLU A 70 -9.05 17.97 -25.40
N LEU A 71 -8.38 17.02 -24.75
CA LEU A 71 -6.94 17.10 -24.47
C LEU A 71 -6.10 16.59 -25.62
N TYR A 72 -6.55 15.52 -26.25
CA TYR A 72 -5.90 14.90 -27.42
C TYR A 72 -6.95 14.61 -28.49
N PRO A 73 -6.78 15.13 -29.73
CA PRO A 73 -7.75 14.97 -30.80
C PRO A 73 -7.83 13.52 -31.29
N ALA A 74 -8.98 13.17 -31.83
CA ALA A 74 -9.21 11.87 -32.46
C ALA A 74 -8.19 11.61 -33.56
N GLY A 75 -7.72 10.39 -33.69
CA GLY A 75 -6.71 9.98 -34.67
C GLY A 75 -5.26 10.15 -34.19
N THR A 76 -5.01 10.72 -33.02
CA THR A 76 -3.65 10.79 -32.44
C THR A 76 -3.15 9.39 -32.15
N LYS A 77 -1.98 9.02 -32.66
CA LYS A 77 -1.34 7.73 -32.38
C LYS A 77 -0.75 7.71 -30.98
N PHE A 78 -1.01 6.66 -30.25
CA PHE A 78 -0.38 6.46 -28.95
C PHE A 78 1.12 6.25 -29.09
N SER A 79 1.89 6.97 -28.30
CA SER A 79 3.34 6.79 -28.14
C SER A 79 3.66 6.69 -26.66
N GLN A 80 4.78 6.07 -26.32
CA GLN A 80 5.20 5.94 -24.92
C GLN A 80 5.38 7.32 -24.26
N LYS A 81 5.92 8.31 -25.00
CA LYS A 81 6.06 9.69 -24.53
C LYS A 81 4.70 10.33 -24.20
N LEU A 82 3.70 10.09 -25.05
CA LEU A 82 2.33 10.58 -24.82
C LEU A 82 1.74 9.99 -23.54
N LEU A 83 1.91 8.69 -23.32
CA LEU A 83 1.42 8.03 -22.11
C LEU A 83 2.14 8.50 -20.84
N GLU A 84 3.44 8.76 -20.92
CA GLU A 84 4.20 9.37 -19.83
C GLU A 84 3.72 10.80 -19.52
N GLU A 85 3.41 11.57 -20.55
CA GLU A 85 2.85 12.91 -20.39
C GLU A 85 1.46 12.89 -19.77
N ILE A 86 0.59 11.99 -20.24
CA ILE A 86 -0.75 11.77 -19.65
C ILE A 86 -0.60 11.37 -18.19
N ALA A 87 0.24 10.42 -17.87
CA ALA A 87 0.46 9.96 -16.51
C ALA A 87 0.99 11.11 -15.61
N ARG A 88 1.90 11.93 -16.12
CA ARG A 88 2.47 13.06 -15.38
C ARG A 88 1.46 14.20 -15.15
N LYS A 89 0.68 14.56 -16.17
CA LYS A 89 -0.35 15.61 -16.09
C LYS A 89 -1.54 15.19 -15.25
N SER A 90 -1.82 13.90 -15.21
CA SER A 90 -2.99 13.34 -14.52
C SER A 90 -2.73 13.07 -13.03
N THR A 91 -1.50 13.20 -12.56
CA THR A 91 -1.18 13.03 -11.15
C THR A 91 -1.35 14.38 -10.45
N ASP A 92 -2.44 14.56 -9.73
CA ASP A 92 -2.59 15.68 -8.82
C ASP A 92 -1.64 15.46 -7.63
N GLU A 93 -0.63 16.34 -7.48
CA GLU A 93 0.36 16.28 -6.40
C GLU A 93 -0.27 16.31 -5.00
N LYS A 94 -1.48 16.87 -4.87
CA LYS A 94 -2.16 17.00 -3.57
C LYS A 94 -3.07 15.83 -3.22
N THR A 95 -3.76 15.27 -4.21
CA THR A 95 -4.73 14.20 -3.99
C THR A 95 -4.21 12.84 -4.45
N GLY A 96 -3.13 12.82 -5.23
CA GLY A 96 -2.55 11.62 -5.79
C GLY A 96 -3.50 10.82 -6.68
N VAL A 97 -4.63 11.40 -7.05
CA VAL A 97 -5.56 10.78 -7.99
C VAL A 97 -4.94 10.86 -9.36
N VAL A 98 -4.31 9.79 -9.77
CA VAL A 98 -3.85 9.64 -11.13
C VAL A 98 -5.06 9.66 -12.03
N MET A 99 -5.00 10.56 -13.01
CA MET A 99 -6.05 10.75 -13.99
C MET A 99 -7.38 11.31 -13.45
N GLY A 100 -7.36 12.06 -12.34
CA GLY A 100 -8.52 12.83 -11.89
C GLY A 100 -9.04 13.83 -12.93
N TYR A 101 -8.19 14.22 -13.87
CA TYR A 101 -8.56 15.06 -15.02
C TYR A 101 -9.19 14.26 -16.17
N LEU A 102 -8.99 12.97 -16.24
CA LEU A 102 -9.55 12.16 -17.32
C LEU A 102 -10.86 11.55 -16.84
N ASN A 103 -11.93 11.82 -17.56
CA ASN A 103 -13.23 11.19 -17.32
C ASN A 103 -13.17 9.71 -17.74
N LEU A 104 -12.64 8.87 -16.86
CA LEU A 104 -12.43 7.44 -17.12
C LEU A 104 -13.74 6.68 -17.34
N GLY A 105 -14.86 7.17 -16.80
CA GLY A 105 -16.17 6.55 -16.98
C GLY A 105 -16.81 6.84 -18.33
N SER A 106 -16.35 7.85 -19.06
CA SER A 106 -16.88 8.24 -20.38
C SER A 106 -15.85 8.28 -21.49
N CYS A 107 -14.56 8.16 -21.17
CA CYS A 107 -13.48 8.18 -22.16
C CYS A 107 -13.34 6.83 -22.85
N LYS A 108 -13.83 6.78 -24.06
CA LYS A 108 -13.53 5.69 -25.01
C LYS A 108 -12.20 6.01 -25.70
N TRP A 109 -11.11 5.52 -25.14
CA TRP A 109 -9.77 5.82 -25.64
C TRP A 109 -9.52 5.28 -27.06
N THR A 110 -10.02 4.08 -27.33
CA THR A 110 -9.75 3.37 -28.60
C THR A 110 -11.02 3.10 -29.40
N GLY A 111 -12.21 3.30 -28.82
CA GLY A 111 -13.48 2.92 -29.45
C GLY A 111 -13.76 1.41 -29.47
N ASP A 112 -12.82 0.59 -28.97
CA ASP A 112 -12.99 -0.83 -28.76
C ASP A 112 -13.34 -1.10 -27.29
N ALA A 113 -14.57 -1.52 -27.03
CA ALA A 113 -15.10 -1.72 -25.67
C ALA A 113 -14.25 -2.68 -24.82
N HIS A 114 -13.66 -3.71 -25.44
CA HIS A 114 -12.82 -4.65 -24.71
C HIS A 114 -11.49 -4.02 -24.28
N THR A 115 -10.84 -3.30 -25.18
CA THR A 115 -9.58 -2.61 -24.87
C THR A 115 -9.82 -1.49 -23.86
N ASP A 116 -10.90 -0.73 -24.01
CA ASP A 116 -11.23 0.37 -23.10
C ASP A 116 -11.52 -0.15 -21.67
N ALA A 117 -12.18 -1.30 -21.53
CA ALA A 117 -12.37 -1.96 -20.23
C ALA A 117 -11.05 -2.42 -19.60
N LEU A 118 -10.10 -2.92 -20.40
CA LEU A 118 -8.77 -3.29 -19.89
C LEU A 118 -7.95 -2.06 -19.44
N ILE A 119 -8.06 -0.95 -20.15
CA ILE A 119 -7.43 0.32 -19.79
C ILE A 119 -7.99 0.79 -18.44
N GLU A 120 -9.31 0.82 -18.31
CA GLU A 120 -9.99 1.21 -17.07
C GLU A 120 -9.56 0.33 -15.89
N ALA A 121 -9.56 -1.00 -16.07
CA ALA A 121 -9.11 -1.94 -15.04
C ALA A 121 -7.63 -1.69 -14.65
N THR A 122 -6.76 -1.39 -15.60
CA THR A 122 -5.34 -1.11 -15.36
C THR A 122 -5.17 0.16 -14.54
N ILE A 123 -5.92 1.21 -14.86
CA ILE A 123 -5.89 2.48 -14.15
C ILE A 123 -6.47 2.34 -12.74
N ASN A 124 -7.57 1.59 -12.58
CA ASN A 124 -8.17 1.32 -11.28
C ASN A 124 -7.21 0.56 -10.37
N ASN A 125 -6.52 -0.45 -10.89
CA ASN A 125 -5.48 -1.18 -10.13
C ASN A 125 -4.35 -0.26 -9.69
N TYR A 126 -3.86 0.61 -10.57
CA TYR A 126 -2.83 1.58 -10.21
C TYR A 126 -3.33 2.52 -9.10
N THR A 127 -4.55 3.02 -9.20
CA THR A 127 -5.15 3.91 -8.19
C THR A 127 -5.25 3.23 -6.82
N ILE A 128 -5.55 1.93 -6.80
CA ILE A 128 -5.59 1.15 -5.56
C ILE A 128 -4.19 1.00 -4.95
N GLU A 129 -3.18 0.67 -5.76
CA GLU A 129 -1.79 0.56 -5.32
C GLU A 129 -1.25 1.90 -4.80
N TRP A 130 -1.54 2.98 -5.52
CA TRP A 130 -1.17 4.33 -5.10
C TRP A 130 -1.80 4.71 -3.76
N LYS A 131 -3.11 4.47 -3.58
CA LYS A 131 -3.81 4.74 -2.31
C LYS A 131 -3.23 3.93 -1.15
N LYS A 132 -2.80 2.70 -1.39
CA LYS A 132 -2.13 1.88 -0.37
C LYS A 132 -0.79 2.50 0.05
N ALA A 133 0.04 2.91 -0.91
CA ALA A 133 1.32 3.56 -0.65
C ALA A 133 1.13 4.89 0.09
N ASP A 134 0.16 5.72 -0.32
CA ASP A 134 -0.17 6.99 0.34
C ASP A 134 -0.65 6.77 1.79
N ALA A 135 -1.47 5.76 2.03
CA ALA A 135 -1.93 5.44 3.39
C ALA A 135 -0.77 4.99 4.30
N VAL A 136 0.19 4.26 3.77
CA VAL A 136 1.39 3.84 4.52
C VAL A 136 2.24 5.06 4.87
N ILE A 137 2.54 5.92 3.89
CA ILE A 137 3.39 7.09 4.16
C ILE A 137 2.72 8.10 5.10
N LYS A 138 1.43 8.32 4.96
CA LYS A 138 0.67 9.18 5.89
C LYS A 138 0.76 8.66 7.32
N ARG A 139 0.66 7.35 7.51
CA ARG A 139 0.82 6.73 8.83
C ARG A 139 2.23 6.88 9.36
N GLU A 140 3.26 6.67 8.52
CA GLU A 140 4.65 6.83 8.93
C GLU A 140 4.99 8.29 9.27
N LYS A 141 4.51 9.25 8.46
CA LYS A 141 4.64 10.69 8.77
C LYS A 141 3.97 11.04 10.10
N TYR A 142 2.78 10.51 10.33
CA TYR A 142 2.07 10.72 11.60
C TYR A 142 2.86 10.16 12.78
N ASN A 143 3.42 8.96 12.65
CA ASN A 143 4.22 8.34 13.71
C ASN A 143 5.51 9.14 14.00
N ILE A 144 6.17 9.69 12.97
CA ILE A 144 7.36 10.54 13.15
C ILE A 144 6.97 11.84 13.86
N THR A 145 5.88 12.48 13.47
CA THR A 145 5.48 13.81 13.99
C THR A 145 4.87 13.71 15.38
N ASN A 146 4.00 12.74 15.62
CA ASN A 146 3.26 12.59 16.87
C ASN A 146 3.89 11.55 17.82
N GLY A 147 4.69 10.63 17.27
CA GLY A 147 5.19 9.45 17.97
C GLY A 147 4.07 8.45 18.27
N ASP A 148 4.47 7.34 18.84
CA ASP A 148 3.53 6.30 19.25
C ASP A 148 2.95 6.64 20.64
N GLU A 149 1.67 6.34 20.85
CA GLU A 149 1.03 6.40 22.16
C GLU A 149 1.56 5.25 23.03
N LEU A 150 2.35 5.58 24.03
CA LEU A 150 2.85 4.62 25.00
C LEU A 150 1.97 4.59 26.25
N PRO A 151 1.65 3.38 26.78
CA PRO A 151 0.65 3.22 27.84
C PRO A 151 1.04 3.82 29.18
N GLN A 152 2.31 4.14 29.41
CA GLN A 152 2.82 4.67 30.66
C GLN A 152 3.60 5.97 30.48
N THR A 153 3.37 6.94 31.36
CA THR A 153 4.18 8.15 31.51
C THR A 153 5.60 7.76 31.96
N GLY A 154 6.62 8.27 31.26
CA GLY A 154 8.03 8.00 31.57
C GLY A 154 8.68 6.93 30.67
N VAL A 155 7.91 6.13 29.93
CA VAL A 155 8.45 5.20 28.93
C VAL A 155 8.80 5.98 27.66
N ILE A 156 10.06 5.86 27.25
CA ILE A 156 10.59 6.51 26.03
C ILE A 156 10.41 5.60 24.83
N GLN A 157 10.68 4.31 24.99
CA GLN A 157 10.57 3.30 23.94
C GLN A 157 10.00 2.00 24.50
N MET A 158 9.25 1.29 23.69
CA MET A 158 8.69 -0.02 23.99
C MET A 158 8.86 -0.95 22.80
N ALA A 159 9.49 -2.10 23.02
CA ALA A 159 9.60 -3.14 22.01
C ALA A 159 8.62 -4.28 22.31
N LYS A 160 7.78 -4.64 21.33
CA LYS A 160 6.96 -5.86 21.36
C LYS A 160 7.62 -6.91 20.49
N VAL A 161 7.96 -8.04 21.10
CA VAL A 161 8.54 -9.18 20.41
C VAL A 161 7.53 -10.31 20.45
N TYR A 162 7.09 -10.75 19.26
CA TYR A 162 6.15 -11.86 19.12
C TYR A 162 6.95 -13.15 18.97
N ILE A 163 6.75 -14.09 19.89
CA ILE A 163 7.49 -15.35 19.95
C ILE A 163 6.53 -16.51 19.77
N ALA A 164 6.82 -17.41 18.83
CA ALA A 164 6.15 -18.70 18.70
C ALA A 164 6.98 -19.79 19.38
N LYS A 165 6.28 -20.64 20.12
CA LYS A 165 6.86 -21.84 20.72
C LYS A 165 5.93 -23.03 20.43
N LYS A 166 6.48 -24.06 19.80
CA LYS A 166 5.80 -25.34 19.66
C LYS A 166 5.98 -26.14 20.96
N ARG A 167 4.91 -26.44 21.63
CA ARG A 167 4.90 -27.26 22.84
C ARG A 167 4.13 -28.56 22.59
N LYS A 168 4.74 -29.68 22.91
CA LYS A 168 4.04 -30.97 22.88
C LYS A 168 3.04 -31.03 24.03
N LEU A 169 1.88 -31.61 23.75
CA LEU A 169 0.83 -31.84 24.71
C LEU A 169 1.33 -32.78 25.80
N LYS A 170 0.94 -32.52 27.05
CA LYS A 170 1.27 -33.33 28.22
C LYS A 170 0.00 -33.73 28.99
N VAL A 171 0.08 -34.82 29.72
CA VAL A 171 -0.97 -35.20 30.68
C VAL A 171 -1.14 -34.08 31.69
N GLY A 172 -2.38 -33.68 31.96
CA GLY A 172 -2.72 -32.55 32.82
C GLY A 172 -2.95 -31.23 32.07
N ASP A 173 -2.64 -31.14 30.77
CA ASP A 173 -2.94 -29.94 29.99
C ASP A 173 -4.44 -29.80 29.76
N LYS A 174 -4.99 -28.60 29.91
CA LYS A 174 -6.38 -28.29 29.66
C LYS A 174 -6.64 -28.00 28.21
N MET A 175 -7.57 -28.69 27.59
CA MET A 175 -7.96 -28.50 26.20
C MET A 175 -9.46 -28.23 26.08
N ALA A 176 -9.83 -27.56 25.00
CA ALA A 176 -11.23 -27.30 24.68
C ALA A 176 -11.45 -27.41 23.17
N GLY A 177 -12.62 -27.93 22.82
CA GLY A 177 -13.14 -27.90 21.44
C GLY A 177 -13.78 -26.55 21.12
N ARG A 178 -14.15 -26.37 19.83
CA ARG A 178 -14.78 -25.11 19.32
C ARG A 178 -16.16 -24.84 19.96
N HIS A 179 -16.81 -25.82 20.52
CA HIS A 179 -18.17 -25.72 21.09
C HIS A 179 -18.17 -25.59 22.61
N GLY A 180 -17.06 -25.22 23.23
CA GLY A 180 -16.98 -24.99 24.67
C GLY A 180 -16.80 -26.26 25.53
N ASN A 181 -16.69 -27.42 24.91
CA ASN A 181 -16.34 -28.68 25.57
C ASN A 181 -14.88 -28.60 26.06
N LYS A 182 -14.70 -28.40 27.35
CA LYS A 182 -13.40 -28.33 28.00
C LYS A 182 -13.08 -29.61 28.74
N GLY A 183 -11.83 -30.04 28.69
CA GLY A 183 -11.35 -31.23 29.36
C GLY A 183 -9.88 -31.14 29.71
N ILE A 184 -9.42 -32.04 30.55
CA ILE A 184 -8.00 -32.17 30.90
C ILE A 184 -7.49 -33.46 30.26
N VAL A 185 -6.30 -33.44 29.68
CA VAL A 185 -5.65 -34.61 29.09
C VAL A 185 -5.31 -35.58 30.23
N ALA A 186 -6.04 -36.66 30.32
CA ALA A 186 -5.84 -37.70 31.34
C ALA A 186 -4.74 -38.69 30.95
N ARG A 187 -4.64 -39.01 29.65
CA ARG A 187 -3.75 -40.05 29.14
C ARG A 187 -3.35 -39.74 27.69
N ILE A 188 -2.13 -40.06 27.32
CA ILE A 188 -1.63 -40.04 25.94
C ILE A 188 -1.30 -41.49 25.58
N VAL A 189 -1.95 -42.03 24.56
CA VAL A 189 -1.79 -43.40 24.06
C VAL A 189 -1.30 -43.36 22.60
N ARG A 190 -0.84 -44.49 22.08
CA ARG A 190 -0.52 -44.63 20.66
C ARG A 190 -1.82 -44.74 19.85
N ASP A 191 -1.75 -44.41 18.55
CA ASP A 191 -2.90 -44.46 17.68
C ASP A 191 -3.53 -45.86 17.58
N GLU A 192 -2.70 -46.90 17.77
CA GLU A 192 -3.10 -48.31 17.76
C GLU A 192 -3.95 -48.70 19.01
N ASP A 193 -3.81 -47.95 20.10
CA ASP A 193 -4.48 -48.14 21.38
C ASP A 193 -5.71 -47.21 21.57
N MET A 194 -6.11 -46.51 20.51
CA MET A 194 -7.18 -45.49 20.52
C MET A 194 -8.50 -46.02 19.83
#